data_7987ba3b3ad23f695fbfa842e2dceeed
#
_entry.id   7987ba3b3ad23f695fbfa842e2dceeed
#
_cell.length_a   1.000
_cell.length_b   1.000
_cell.length_c   1.000
_cell.angle_alpha   90.00
_cell.angle_beta   90.00
_cell.angle_gamma   90.00
#
_symmetry.space_group_name_H-M   'P 1'
#
loop_
_entity.id
_entity.type
_entity.pdbx_description
1 polymer ?
#
loop_
_entity_poly.entity_id
_entity_poly.type
_entity_poly.pdbx_seq_one_letter_code
_entity_poly.pdbx_strand_id
1 'polypeptide(L)'
;MIMNLTTNIQCAKRNMLITLLVVTASLFFHFSVNAQTPEQWKSMKGDVSVFIANDLGRNGYYEQKPIAELMGLMAEEIGPEAVVAAGDIHHFDGVVSTQDPLWMTNYELIYAHPELMIAWNPVLGNHEYRGNTQAVIDYRNVSRRWEMEGRYYTKVYEDNGVTIRMILIDTTPLVNKYHHNSTYPDVDAQNVEAQLKWVDQTLSEAKEDWVIVVGHHPMYADTKKSLDEQTDMQKALLPILRKYKEKVDMYVSGHIHNFQHIRRGNDGIDFVVNSSASLARKVNPTEGTIFCSPEEGFSVVSATKQQLALYMIDKKGVILHEVKRAAKTTK
;
A
#
# COMPACT_ATOMS: atom_id res chain seq x y z
N MET A 1 -12.97 28.26 71.74
CA MET A 1 -12.05 27.40 70.99
C MET A 1 -12.78 26.46 70.01
N ILE A 2 -14.09 26.63 69.77
CA ILE A 2 -14.88 25.75 68.88
C ILE A 2 -15.22 26.43 67.53
N MET A 3 -15.11 27.78 67.43
CA MET A 3 -15.46 28.50 66.16
C MET A 3 -14.38 28.45 65.06
N ASN A 4 -13.12 28.07 65.37
CA ASN A 4 -12.03 28.04 64.39
C ASN A 4 -11.89 26.68 63.64
N LEU A 5 -12.52 25.60 64.14
CA LEU A 5 -12.45 24.31 63.46
C LEU A 5 -13.43 24.16 62.28
N THR A 6 -14.60 24.79 62.38
CA THR A 6 -15.63 24.68 61.33
C THR A 6 -15.28 25.44 60.03
N THR A 7 -14.59 26.60 60.15
CA THR A 7 -14.14 27.42 59.01
C THR A 7 -12.99 26.71 58.24
N ASN A 8 -12.11 26.01 58.91
CA ASN A 8 -11.02 25.28 58.25
C ASN A 8 -11.50 24.04 57.50
N ILE A 9 -12.52 23.35 58.00
CA ILE A 9 -13.12 22.19 57.34
C ILE A 9 -13.90 22.58 56.07
N GLN A 10 -14.60 23.73 56.08
CA GLN A 10 -15.29 24.23 54.88
C GLN A 10 -14.31 24.72 53.82
N CYS A 11 -13.22 25.36 54.17
CA CYS A 11 -12.16 25.79 53.25
C CYS A 11 -11.43 24.59 52.61
N ALA A 12 -11.13 23.55 53.40
CA ALA A 12 -10.51 22.32 52.90
C ALA A 12 -11.43 21.56 51.95
N LYS A 13 -12.74 21.43 52.23
CA LYS A 13 -13.71 20.79 51.35
C LYS A 13 -13.92 21.57 50.02
N ARG A 14 -13.90 22.91 50.05
CA ARG A 14 -14.04 23.78 48.88
C ARG A 14 -12.80 23.68 47.99
N ASN A 15 -11.60 23.63 48.54
CA ASN A 15 -10.35 23.47 47.79
C ASN A 15 -10.24 22.04 47.18
N MET A 16 -10.67 21.00 47.90
CA MET A 16 -10.70 19.62 47.39
C MET A 16 -11.75 19.46 46.26
N LEU A 17 -12.90 20.14 46.32
CA LEU A 17 -13.91 20.11 45.25
C LEU A 17 -13.42 20.85 44.01
N ILE A 18 -12.74 21.99 44.15
CA ILE A 18 -12.14 22.74 43.03
C ILE A 18 -10.99 21.94 42.41
N THR A 19 -10.14 21.27 43.20
CA THR A 19 -9.07 20.42 42.66
C THR A 19 -9.61 19.21 41.93
N LEU A 20 -10.69 18.59 42.40
CA LEU A 20 -11.34 17.46 41.75
C LEU A 20 -12.01 17.88 40.43
N LEU A 21 -12.65 19.07 40.37
CA LEU A 21 -13.24 19.64 39.17
C LEU A 21 -12.18 20.01 38.13
N VAL A 22 -11.02 20.51 38.51
CA VAL A 22 -9.93 20.84 37.61
C VAL A 22 -9.27 19.57 37.07
N VAL A 23 -9.11 18.53 37.90
CA VAL A 23 -8.53 17.23 37.46
C VAL A 23 -9.50 16.49 36.53
N THR A 24 -10.83 16.54 36.79
CA THR A 24 -11.80 15.93 35.87
C THR A 24 -11.92 16.72 34.56
N ALA A 25 -11.85 18.06 34.58
CA ALA A 25 -11.81 18.87 33.37
C ALA A 25 -10.53 18.64 32.54
N SER A 26 -9.38 18.41 33.19
CA SER A 26 -8.11 18.09 32.51
C SER A 26 -8.10 16.67 31.90
N LEU A 27 -8.86 15.73 32.45
CA LEU A 27 -8.99 14.38 31.91
C LEU A 27 -9.93 14.30 30.69
N PHE A 28 -10.80 15.29 30.47
CA PHE A 28 -11.66 15.36 29.27
C PHE A 28 -11.00 16.09 28.09
N PHE A 29 -9.80 16.66 28.23
CA PHE A 29 -9.15 17.43 27.16
C PHE A 29 -8.06 16.67 26.40
N HIS A 30 -7.87 15.39 26.66
CA HIS A 30 -6.88 14.59 25.91
C HIS A 30 -7.54 13.31 25.40
N PHE A 31 -8.12 13.35 24.25
CA PHE A 31 -8.26 12.31 23.25
C PHE A 31 -9.29 12.73 22.19
N SER A 32 -9.02 13.86 21.53
CA SER A 32 -9.49 13.97 20.16
C SER A 32 -8.46 13.26 19.28
N VAL A 33 -8.46 11.95 19.29
CA VAL A 33 -8.01 11.20 18.12
C VAL A 33 -9.00 11.64 17.03
N ASN A 34 -8.55 12.45 16.09
CA ASN A 34 -9.31 12.75 14.88
C ASN A 34 -9.41 11.45 14.07
N ALA A 35 -10.31 10.56 14.47
CA ALA A 35 -10.77 9.51 13.57
C ALA A 35 -11.39 10.25 12.37
N GLN A 36 -10.87 10.00 11.18
CA GLN A 36 -11.45 10.59 9.98
C GLN A 36 -12.88 10.09 9.82
N THR A 37 -13.75 11.00 9.40
CA THR A 37 -15.17 10.70 9.20
C THR A 37 -15.40 10.07 7.83
N PRO A 38 -16.51 9.34 7.62
CA PRO A 38 -16.91 8.86 6.30
C PRO A 38 -16.88 9.94 5.20
N GLU A 39 -17.27 11.18 5.53
CA GLU A 39 -17.18 12.29 4.58
C GLU A 39 -15.74 12.61 4.12
N GLN A 40 -14.77 12.49 5.02
CA GLN A 40 -13.36 12.68 4.64
C GLN A 40 -12.88 11.58 3.71
N TRP A 41 -13.29 10.33 3.93
CA TRP A 41 -12.98 9.23 3.03
C TRP A 41 -13.64 9.41 1.66
N LYS A 42 -14.90 9.84 1.65
CA LYS A 42 -15.64 10.13 0.41
C LYS A 42 -14.96 11.23 -0.42
N SER A 43 -14.28 12.17 0.22
CA SER A 43 -13.53 13.22 -0.49
C SER A 43 -12.33 12.71 -1.29
N MET A 44 -11.87 11.47 -1.04
CA MET A 44 -10.82 10.82 -1.82
C MET A 44 -11.35 10.16 -3.09
N LYS A 45 -12.67 10.04 -3.29
CA LYS A 45 -13.25 9.43 -4.47
C LYS A 45 -12.92 10.26 -5.72
N GLY A 46 -12.33 9.60 -6.73
CA GLY A 46 -12.17 10.14 -8.08
C GLY A 46 -13.23 9.61 -9.05
N ASP A 47 -13.07 9.91 -10.33
CA ASP A 47 -13.81 9.22 -11.39
C ASP A 47 -13.40 7.74 -11.40
N VAL A 48 -12.09 7.45 -11.29
CA VAL A 48 -11.55 6.11 -11.10
C VAL A 48 -10.85 6.06 -9.75
N SER A 49 -11.16 5.05 -8.92
CA SER A 49 -10.51 4.80 -7.63
C SER A 49 -10.03 3.35 -7.54
N VAL A 50 -8.81 3.13 -7.01
CA VAL A 50 -8.21 1.80 -6.83
C VAL A 50 -7.50 1.74 -5.49
N PHE A 51 -7.66 0.67 -4.74
CA PHE A 51 -6.89 0.45 -3.52
C PHE A 51 -5.58 -0.27 -3.84
N ILE A 52 -4.51 0.07 -3.12
CA ILE A 52 -3.22 -0.65 -3.17
C ILE A 52 -2.87 -1.12 -1.77
N ALA A 53 -2.72 -2.44 -1.59
CA ALA A 53 -2.30 -3.05 -0.34
C ALA A 53 -1.20 -4.09 -0.63
N ASN A 54 -0.31 -4.35 0.31
CA ASN A 54 0.80 -5.28 0.15
C ASN A 54 1.27 -5.84 1.49
N ASP A 55 2.13 -6.84 1.43
CA ASP A 55 2.66 -7.50 2.62
C ASP A 55 1.54 -7.92 3.58
N LEU A 56 0.50 -8.54 2.99
CA LEU A 56 -0.81 -8.75 3.59
C LEU A 56 -0.80 -9.89 4.61
N GLY A 57 -0.29 -11.06 4.19
CA GLY A 57 -0.57 -12.32 4.82
C GLY A 57 0.14 -12.54 6.16
N ARG A 58 -0.62 -12.59 7.23
CA ARG A 58 -0.15 -12.92 8.59
C ARG A 58 -1.16 -13.81 9.33
N ASN A 59 -1.98 -14.59 8.58
CA ASN A 59 -3.02 -15.45 9.14
C ASN A 59 -4.00 -14.70 10.08
N GLY A 60 -4.28 -13.43 9.76
CA GLY A 60 -5.14 -12.57 10.56
C GLY A 60 -4.49 -11.99 11.83
N TYR A 61 -3.18 -12.20 12.04
CA TYR A 61 -2.45 -11.61 13.15
C TYR A 61 -2.01 -10.18 12.85
N TYR A 62 -1.50 -9.51 13.87
CA TYR A 62 -1.14 -8.09 13.87
C TYR A 62 -2.32 -7.22 13.42
N GLU A 63 -2.08 -6.23 12.58
CA GLU A 63 -3.11 -5.29 12.10
C GLU A 63 -3.83 -5.79 10.83
N GLN A 64 -3.62 -7.04 10.38
CA GLN A 64 -4.20 -7.52 9.12
C GLN A 64 -5.73 -7.46 9.11
N LYS A 65 -6.40 -7.99 10.14
CA LYS A 65 -7.87 -7.98 10.24
C LYS A 65 -8.44 -6.58 10.42
N PRO A 66 -7.93 -5.74 11.35
CA PRO A 66 -8.36 -4.35 11.47
C PRO A 66 -8.24 -3.54 10.17
N ILE A 67 -7.12 -3.71 9.44
CA ILE A 67 -6.93 -3.00 8.17
C ILE A 67 -7.86 -3.54 7.08
N ALA A 68 -8.09 -4.84 7.01
CA ALA A 68 -9.04 -5.43 6.06
C ALA A 68 -10.47 -4.93 6.29
N GLU A 69 -10.91 -4.83 7.54
CA GLU A 69 -12.20 -4.24 7.91
C GLU A 69 -12.27 -2.76 7.52
N LEU A 70 -11.24 -1.99 7.85
CA LEU A 70 -11.13 -0.59 7.46
C LEU A 70 -11.19 -0.40 5.94
N MET A 71 -10.50 -1.25 5.17
CA MET A 71 -10.58 -1.23 3.71
C MET A 71 -12.01 -1.44 3.22
N GLY A 72 -12.75 -2.36 3.85
CA GLY A 72 -14.16 -2.61 3.55
C GLY A 72 -15.03 -1.38 3.81
N LEU A 73 -14.94 -0.79 5.01
CA LEU A 73 -15.68 0.42 5.39
C LEU A 73 -15.35 1.62 4.49
N MET A 74 -14.09 1.78 4.11
CA MET A 74 -13.70 2.85 3.18
C MET A 74 -14.17 2.57 1.76
N ALA A 75 -14.27 1.30 1.36
CA ALA A 75 -14.80 0.92 0.07
C ALA A 75 -16.30 1.27 -0.09
N GLU A 76 -17.10 1.23 1.00
CA GLU A 76 -18.49 1.72 0.99
C GLU A 76 -18.60 3.19 0.57
N GLU A 77 -17.66 4.03 0.99
CA GLU A 77 -17.68 5.47 0.71
C GLU A 77 -17.00 5.85 -0.62
N ILE A 78 -15.95 5.13 -1.00
CA ILE A 78 -15.10 5.43 -2.15
C ILE A 78 -15.58 4.70 -3.41
N GLY A 79 -15.99 3.43 -3.29
CA GLY A 79 -16.37 2.57 -4.40
C GLY A 79 -15.19 2.28 -5.33
N PRO A 80 -14.11 1.60 -4.86
CA PRO A 80 -12.96 1.31 -5.71
C PRO A 80 -13.30 0.27 -6.78
N GLU A 81 -12.71 0.44 -7.99
CA GLU A 81 -12.84 -0.52 -9.10
C GLU A 81 -12.15 -1.85 -8.80
N ALA A 82 -11.03 -1.80 -8.07
CA ALA A 82 -10.22 -2.97 -7.75
C ALA A 82 -9.32 -2.73 -6.53
N VAL A 83 -8.75 -3.84 -6.04
CA VAL A 83 -7.59 -3.84 -5.14
C VAL A 83 -6.38 -4.35 -5.90
N VAL A 84 -5.30 -3.59 -5.94
CA VAL A 84 -3.98 -4.06 -6.38
C VAL A 84 -3.22 -4.58 -5.17
N ALA A 85 -2.91 -5.89 -5.16
CA ALA A 85 -2.12 -6.51 -4.10
C ALA A 85 -0.65 -6.53 -4.51
N ALA A 86 0.16 -5.59 -3.98
CA ALA A 86 1.53 -5.34 -4.44
C ALA A 86 2.56 -6.31 -3.83
N GLY A 87 2.26 -7.60 -3.78
CA GLY A 87 3.15 -8.70 -3.38
C GLY A 87 3.13 -9.04 -1.90
N ASP A 88 3.77 -10.16 -1.57
CA ASP A 88 3.83 -10.75 -0.24
C ASP A 88 2.43 -10.93 0.37
N ILE A 89 1.57 -11.62 -0.38
CA ILE A 89 0.21 -11.97 0.04
C ILE A 89 0.23 -13.06 1.11
N HIS A 90 1.28 -13.87 1.11
CA HIS A 90 1.46 -14.98 2.05
C HIS A 90 2.83 -14.92 2.74
N HIS A 91 2.86 -14.73 4.05
CA HIS A 91 4.06 -14.83 4.87
C HIS A 91 3.99 -16.08 5.78
N PHE A 92 5.14 -16.76 6.08
CA PHE A 92 6.49 -16.45 5.59
C PHE A 92 6.84 -17.16 4.30
N ASP A 93 6.24 -18.29 4.05
CA ASP A 93 6.38 -19.04 2.81
C ASP A 93 5.13 -18.84 1.97
N GLY A 94 5.27 -18.91 0.65
CA GLY A 94 4.14 -18.85 -0.27
C GLY A 94 3.27 -20.10 -0.18
N VAL A 95 2.14 -20.09 -0.86
CA VAL A 95 1.24 -21.25 -0.96
C VAL A 95 1.92 -22.38 -1.76
N VAL A 96 1.54 -23.63 -1.44
CA VAL A 96 2.04 -24.81 -2.16
C VAL A 96 1.10 -25.25 -3.29
N SER A 97 -0.16 -24.86 -3.24
CA SER A 97 -1.19 -25.17 -4.25
C SER A 97 -2.35 -24.20 -4.20
N THR A 98 -3.27 -24.29 -5.15
CA THR A 98 -4.54 -23.54 -5.15
C THR A 98 -5.50 -23.98 -4.05
N GLN A 99 -5.27 -25.11 -3.38
CA GLN A 99 -6.04 -25.62 -2.25
C GLN A 99 -5.34 -25.39 -0.90
N ASP A 100 -4.22 -24.69 -0.88
CA ASP A 100 -3.50 -24.40 0.37
C ASP A 100 -4.41 -23.65 1.35
N PRO A 101 -4.52 -24.11 2.63
CA PRO A 101 -5.31 -23.42 3.64
C PRO A 101 -4.92 -21.95 3.88
N LEU A 102 -3.69 -21.54 3.51
CA LEU A 102 -3.24 -20.16 3.62
C LEU A 102 -4.09 -19.20 2.78
N TRP A 103 -4.71 -19.66 1.69
CA TRP A 103 -5.67 -18.84 0.94
C TRP A 103 -6.84 -18.37 1.81
N MET A 104 -7.35 -19.25 2.66
CA MET A 104 -8.46 -18.91 3.55
C MET A 104 -8.01 -17.97 4.67
N THR A 105 -6.86 -18.25 5.30
CA THR A 105 -6.42 -17.54 6.51
C THR A 105 -5.67 -16.23 6.22
N ASN A 106 -5.12 -16.06 5.02
CA ASN A 106 -4.45 -14.83 4.60
C ASN A 106 -5.29 -13.95 3.69
N TYR A 107 -6.27 -14.49 2.97
CA TYR A 107 -6.99 -13.74 1.95
C TYR A 107 -8.52 -13.85 2.07
N GLU A 108 -9.13 -15.03 1.81
CA GLU A 108 -10.57 -15.14 1.63
C GLU A 108 -11.39 -14.75 2.87
N LEU A 109 -10.98 -15.24 4.06
CA LEU A 109 -11.67 -14.94 5.32
C LEU A 109 -11.26 -13.62 5.95
N ILE A 110 -10.17 -13.02 5.48
CA ILE A 110 -9.68 -11.75 6.00
C ILE A 110 -10.34 -10.58 5.25
N TYR A 111 -10.26 -10.59 3.92
CA TYR A 111 -10.84 -9.55 3.07
C TYR A 111 -12.24 -9.94 2.61
N ALA A 112 -13.09 -10.28 3.59
CA ALA A 112 -14.43 -10.84 3.37
C ALA A 112 -15.55 -9.78 3.38
N HIS A 113 -15.22 -8.49 3.54
CA HIS A 113 -16.21 -7.41 3.49
C HIS A 113 -16.92 -7.40 2.12
N PRO A 114 -18.25 -7.21 2.05
CA PRO A 114 -18.99 -7.23 0.77
C PRO A 114 -18.40 -6.30 -0.28
N GLU A 115 -17.98 -5.10 0.10
CA GLU A 115 -17.40 -4.10 -0.82
C GLU A 115 -15.98 -4.46 -1.31
N LEU A 116 -15.37 -5.49 -0.76
CA LEU A 116 -14.09 -6.04 -1.23
C LEU A 116 -14.27 -7.29 -2.13
N MET A 117 -15.53 -7.65 -2.48
CA MET A 117 -15.84 -8.70 -3.45
C MET A 117 -15.68 -8.22 -4.91
N ILE A 118 -14.79 -7.27 -5.13
CA ILE A 118 -14.37 -6.70 -6.41
C ILE A 118 -13.11 -7.41 -6.94
N ALA A 119 -12.60 -6.99 -8.10
CA ALA A 119 -11.37 -7.52 -8.68
C ALA A 119 -10.15 -7.27 -7.79
N TRP A 120 -9.31 -8.30 -7.59
CA TRP A 120 -8.00 -8.20 -6.97
C TRP A 120 -6.93 -8.51 -8.01
N ASN A 121 -6.04 -7.56 -8.25
CA ASN A 121 -4.97 -7.65 -9.23
C ASN A 121 -3.61 -7.75 -8.53
N PRO A 122 -3.11 -8.96 -8.24
CA PRO A 122 -1.88 -9.14 -7.48
C PRO A 122 -0.62 -9.09 -8.34
N VAL A 123 0.51 -8.76 -7.70
CA VAL A 123 1.85 -9.07 -8.18
C VAL A 123 2.53 -10.07 -7.23
N LEU A 124 3.56 -10.76 -7.70
CA LEU A 124 4.35 -11.66 -6.86
C LEU A 124 5.36 -10.85 -6.04
N GLY A 125 5.47 -11.20 -4.75
CA GLY A 125 6.57 -10.76 -3.90
C GLY A 125 7.59 -11.88 -3.69
N ASN A 126 8.63 -11.62 -2.93
CA ASN A 126 9.66 -12.62 -2.68
C ASN A 126 9.17 -13.77 -1.77
N HIS A 127 8.13 -13.56 -0.98
CA HIS A 127 7.55 -14.62 -0.16
C HIS A 127 6.73 -15.62 -0.99
N GLU A 128 6.07 -15.21 -2.07
CA GLU A 128 5.42 -16.13 -3.01
C GLU A 128 6.43 -17.07 -3.67
N TYR A 129 7.64 -16.60 -3.92
CA TYR A 129 8.73 -17.40 -4.50
C TYR A 129 9.34 -18.46 -3.55
N ARG A 130 8.98 -18.43 -2.27
CA ARG A 130 9.31 -19.50 -1.31
C ARG A 130 8.33 -20.67 -1.38
N GLY A 131 7.23 -20.51 -2.08
CA GLY A 131 6.21 -21.51 -2.34
C GLY A 131 6.11 -21.84 -3.83
N ASN A 132 4.90 -22.05 -4.28
CA ASN A 132 4.56 -22.32 -5.67
C ASN A 132 3.95 -21.07 -6.32
N THR A 133 4.76 -20.30 -7.04
CA THR A 133 4.33 -19.08 -7.72
C THR A 133 3.26 -19.34 -8.78
N GLN A 134 3.27 -20.53 -9.44
CA GLN A 134 2.25 -20.88 -10.41
C GLN A 134 0.88 -21.08 -9.74
N ALA A 135 0.85 -21.61 -8.51
CA ALA A 135 -0.39 -21.73 -7.75
C ALA A 135 -1.01 -20.35 -7.42
N VAL A 136 -0.19 -19.32 -7.25
CA VAL A 136 -0.68 -17.94 -7.06
C VAL A 136 -1.38 -17.43 -8.31
N ILE A 137 -0.80 -17.68 -9.49
CA ILE A 137 -1.41 -17.31 -10.78
C ILE A 137 -2.68 -18.12 -11.03
N ASP A 138 -2.64 -19.43 -10.79
CA ASP A 138 -3.75 -20.36 -11.08
C ASP A 138 -4.93 -20.20 -10.12
N TYR A 139 -4.74 -19.51 -8.98
CA TYR A 139 -5.84 -19.24 -8.04
C TYR A 139 -6.98 -18.44 -8.67
N ARG A 140 -6.75 -17.73 -9.79
CA ARG A 140 -7.79 -17.11 -10.63
C ARG A 140 -8.87 -18.11 -11.11
N ASN A 141 -8.55 -19.40 -11.16
CA ASN A 141 -9.50 -20.45 -11.52
C ASN A 141 -10.34 -20.93 -10.32
N VAL A 142 -10.01 -20.48 -9.10
CA VAL A 142 -10.67 -20.83 -7.82
C VAL A 142 -11.47 -19.65 -7.29
N SER A 143 -10.83 -18.49 -7.15
CA SER A 143 -11.48 -17.27 -6.64
C SER A 143 -11.85 -16.33 -7.78
N ARG A 144 -13.13 -16.00 -7.90
CA ARG A 144 -13.65 -15.12 -8.96
C ARG A 144 -13.11 -13.70 -8.90
N ARG A 145 -12.69 -13.25 -7.74
CA ARG A 145 -12.13 -11.91 -7.54
C ARG A 145 -10.61 -11.85 -7.73
N TRP A 146 -9.93 -13.00 -7.85
CA TRP A 146 -8.48 -13.06 -8.06
C TRP A 146 -8.16 -13.00 -9.55
N GLU A 147 -7.74 -11.81 -10.04
CA GLU A 147 -7.52 -11.56 -11.46
C GLU A 147 -6.01 -11.40 -11.75
N MET A 148 -5.27 -12.49 -11.66
CA MET A 148 -3.86 -12.55 -12.01
C MET A 148 -3.68 -13.19 -13.40
N GLU A 149 -3.46 -12.39 -14.44
CA GLU A 149 -3.36 -12.89 -15.82
C GLU A 149 -2.04 -13.62 -16.12
N GLY A 150 -1.00 -13.31 -15.37
CA GLY A 150 0.33 -13.88 -15.48
C GLY A 150 1.27 -13.31 -14.44
N ARG A 151 2.58 -13.57 -14.59
CA ARG A 151 3.61 -13.00 -13.71
C ARG A 151 3.73 -11.49 -13.85
N TYR A 152 3.53 -10.98 -15.07
CA TYR A 152 3.45 -9.56 -15.37
C TYR A 152 2.33 -9.34 -16.39
N TYR A 153 1.57 -8.30 -16.20
CA TYR A 153 0.40 -7.96 -17.01
C TYR A 153 0.00 -6.50 -16.79
N THR A 154 -1.02 -6.03 -17.52
CA THR A 154 -1.52 -4.66 -17.37
C THR A 154 -3.03 -4.67 -17.20
N LYS A 155 -3.54 -3.75 -16.39
CA LYS A 155 -4.97 -3.45 -16.25
C LYS A 155 -5.21 -1.99 -16.61
N VAL A 156 -6.32 -1.75 -17.28
CA VAL A 156 -6.82 -0.39 -17.52
C VAL A 156 -8.15 -0.26 -16.81
N TYR A 157 -8.25 0.72 -15.93
CA TYR A 157 -9.49 1.10 -15.27
C TYR A 157 -10.02 2.35 -15.96
N GLU A 158 -11.31 2.39 -16.25
CA GLU A 158 -11.95 3.49 -16.97
C GLU A 158 -13.32 3.78 -16.38
N ASP A 159 -13.55 5.03 -15.96
CA ASP A 159 -14.88 5.55 -15.65
C ASP A 159 -14.95 7.04 -16.01
N ASN A 160 -16.12 7.51 -16.40
CA ASN A 160 -16.38 8.90 -16.81
C ASN A 160 -15.37 9.46 -17.84
N GLY A 161 -14.80 8.57 -18.68
CA GLY A 161 -13.80 8.90 -19.69
C GLY A 161 -12.40 9.17 -19.10
N VAL A 162 -12.16 8.92 -17.81
CA VAL A 162 -10.85 8.95 -17.17
C VAL A 162 -10.25 7.56 -17.23
N THR A 163 -8.97 7.44 -17.56
CA THR A 163 -8.28 6.16 -17.70
C THR A 163 -7.02 6.09 -16.85
N ILE A 164 -6.86 4.99 -16.11
CA ILE A 164 -5.61 4.63 -15.42
C ILE A 164 -5.11 3.30 -15.98
N ARG A 165 -3.88 3.29 -16.51
CA ARG A 165 -3.15 2.06 -16.78
C ARG A 165 -2.29 1.69 -15.58
N MET A 166 -2.50 0.49 -15.03
CA MET A 166 -1.59 -0.13 -14.08
C MET A 166 -0.79 -1.22 -14.78
N ILE A 167 0.55 -1.11 -14.72
CA ILE A 167 1.51 -2.08 -15.26
C ILE A 167 2.07 -2.84 -14.07
N LEU A 168 1.62 -4.10 -13.93
CA LEU A 168 1.94 -4.97 -12.80
C LEU A 168 3.10 -5.89 -13.20
N ILE A 169 4.21 -5.85 -12.43
CA ILE A 169 5.46 -6.51 -12.79
C ILE A 169 5.98 -7.41 -11.68
N ASP A 170 6.63 -8.50 -12.07
CA ASP A 170 7.30 -9.44 -11.18
C ASP A 170 8.74 -8.97 -10.93
N THR A 171 9.00 -8.42 -9.76
CA THR A 171 10.30 -7.82 -9.45
C THR A 171 11.27 -8.78 -8.77
N THR A 172 10.83 -9.92 -8.25
CA THR A 172 11.72 -10.87 -7.56
C THR A 172 12.84 -11.37 -8.47
N PRO A 173 12.58 -11.74 -9.75
CA PRO A 173 13.64 -12.17 -10.66
C PRO A 173 14.61 -11.05 -11.10
N LEU A 174 14.28 -9.78 -10.85
CA LEU A 174 15.18 -8.66 -11.16
C LEU A 174 16.31 -8.50 -10.13
N VAL A 175 16.23 -9.19 -9.00
CA VAL A 175 17.10 -9.03 -7.85
C VAL A 175 18.05 -10.22 -7.71
N ASN A 176 19.36 -9.97 -7.82
CA ASN A 176 20.39 -10.99 -7.90
C ASN A 176 20.44 -11.96 -6.71
N LYS A 177 20.17 -11.48 -5.50
CA LYS A 177 20.28 -12.30 -4.27
C LYS A 177 19.31 -13.49 -4.23
N TYR A 178 18.24 -13.46 -5.03
CA TYR A 178 17.26 -14.53 -5.09
C TYR A 178 17.64 -15.65 -6.07
N HIS A 179 18.54 -15.34 -7.02
CA HIS A 179 19.06 -16.33 -7.97
C HIS A 179 19.99 -17.34 -7.29
N HIS A 180 20.00 -18.57 -7.81
CA HIS A 180 20.82 -19.70 -7.32
C HIS A 180 20.60 -19.97 -5.81
N ASN A 181 19.41 -19.68 -5.31
CA ASN A 181 19.04 -19.83 -3.92
C ASN A 181 17.84 -20.80 -3.79
N SER A 182 18.08 -21.95 -3.17
CA SER A 182 17.08 -23.01 -3.01
C SER A 182 15.81 -22.58 -2.26
N THR A 183 15.87 -21.47 -1.53
CA THR A 183 14.69 -20.87 -0.89
C THR A 183 13.71 -20.24 -1.91
N TYR A 184 14.18 -19.95 -3.13
CA TYR A 184 13.43 -19.29 -4.20
C TYR A 184 13.51 -20.11 -5.50
N PRO A 185 12.94 -21.33 -5.52
CA PRO A 185 13.23 -22.33 -6.58
C PRO A 185 12.83 -21.89 -7.99
N ASP A 186 11.81 -21.02 -8.12
CA ASP A 186 11.28 -20.59 -9.41
C ASP A 186 12.01 -19.40 -10.03
N VAL A 187 12.90 -18.71 -9.32
CA VAL A 187 13.50 -17.44 -9.76
C VAL A 187 14.34 -17.62 -11.02
N ASP A 188 15.22 -18.65 -11.04
CA ASP A 188 16.14 -18.89 -12.15
C ASP A 188 15.44 -19.33 -13.45
N ALA A 189 14.18 -19.77 -13.37
CA ALA A 189 13.37 -20.13 -14.53
C ALA A 189 12.70 -18.93 -15.22
N GLN A 190 12.80 -17.72 -14.65
CA GLN A 190 12.11 -16.55 -15.18
C GLN A 190 12.94 -15.84 -16.26
N ASN A 191 12.26 -15.39 -17.30
CA ASN A 191 12.89 -14.65 -18.41
C ASN A 191 12.80 -13.14 -18.13
N VAL A 192 13.79 -12.61 -17.42
CA VAL A 192 13.91 -11.19 -17.06
C VAL A 192 13.94 -10.29 -18.32
N GLU A 193 14.69 -10.68 -19.36
CA GLU A 193 14.81 -9.89 -20.58
C GLU A 193 13.45 -9.75 -21.29
N ALA A 194 12.69 -10.84 -21.38
CA ALA A 194 11.35 -10.82 -21.98
C ALA A 194 10.40 -9.89 -21.20
N GLN A 195 10.44 -9.92 -19.87
CA GLN A 195 9.63 -9.01 -19.05
C GLN A 195 10.02 -7.55 -19.27
N LEU A 196 11.31 -7.23 -19.22
CA LEU A 196 11.77 -5.84 -19.40
C LEU A 196 11.43 -5.30 -20.80
N LYS A 197 11.55 -6.14 -21.83
CA LYS A 197 11.11 -5.80 -23.20
C LYS A 197 9.61 -5.55 -23.26
N TRP A 198 8.82 -6.39 -22.58
CA TRP A 198 7.37 -6.20 -22.50
C TRP A 198 7.00 -4.89 -21.76
N VAL A 199 7.69 -4.54 -20.66
CA VAL A 199 7.50 -3.26 -19.97
C VAL A 199 7.80 -2.09 -20.90
N ASP A 200 8.93 -2.13 -21.63
CA ASP A 200 9.32 -1.10 -22.59
C ASP A 200 8.25 -0.92 -23.68
N GLN A 201 7.76 -2.02 -24.24
CA GLN A 201 6.70 -1.98 -25.25
C GLN A 201 5.40 -1.44 -24.67
N THR A 202 4.95 -1.94 -23.51
CA THR A 202 3.70 -1.50 -22.87
C THR A 202 3.71 -0.01 -22.58
N LEU A 203 4.82 0.52 -22.08
CA LEU A 203 4.99 1.96 -21.85
C LEU A 203 5.03 2.76 -23.14
N SER A 204 5.63 2.21 -24.22
CA SER A 204 5.64 2.90 -25.52
C SER A 204 4.22 3.07 -26.08
N GLU A 205 3.37 2.08 -25.89
CA GLU A 205 2.00 2.02 -26.41
C GLU A 205 0.97 2.71 -25.50
N ALA A 206 1.31 3.00 -24.23
CA ALA A 206 0.39 3.61 -23.25
C ALA A 206 -0.10 4.98 -23.73
N LYS A 207 -1.42 5.18 -23.66
CA LYS A 207 -2.16 6.38 -24.09
C LYS A 207 -3.12 6.90 -23.04
N GLU A 208 -3.21 6.19 -21.91
CA GLU A 208 -4.11 6.50 -20.81
C GLU A 208 -3.74 7.83 -20.16
N ASP A 209 -4.71 8.47 -19.51
CA ASP A 209 -4.49 9.75 -18.81
C ASP A 209 -3.40 9.61 -17.75
N TRP A 210 -3.38 8.44 -17.06
CA TRP A 210 -2.47 8.15 -15.97
C TRP A 210 -1.84 6.77 -16.11
N VAL A 211 -0.56 6.66 -15.78
CA VAL A 211 0.19 5.40 -15.85
C VAL A 211 0.95 5.17 -14.54
N ILE A 212 0.63 4.08 -13.88
CA ILE A 212 1.28 3.63 -12.64
C ILE A 212 1.94 2.29 -12.89
N VAL A 213 3.22 2.16 -12.55
CA VAL A 213 3.92 0.87 -12.54
C VAL A 213 3.95 0.34 -11.12
N VAL A 214 3.53 -0.91 -10.93
CA VAL A 214 3.46 -1.56 -9.62
C VAL A 214 4.33 -2.81 -9.61
N GLY A 215 5.24 -2.88 -8.66
CA GLY A 215 6.04 -4.06 -8.37
C GLY A 215 6.16 -4.26 -6.87
N HIS A 216 6.81 -5.35 -6.44
CA HIS A 216 6.97 -5.58 -5.00
C HIS A 216 8.19 -4.85 -4.42
N HIS A 217 9.36 -4.95 -5.08
CA HIS A 217 10.61 -4.37 -4.58
C HIS A 217 10.74 -2.89 -4.90
N PRO A 218 11.20 -2.04 -3.95
CA PRO A 218 11.36 -0.61 -4.18
C PRO A 218 12.58 -0.26 -5.03
N MET A 219 12.47 0.85 -5.77
CA MET A 219 13.62 1.50 -6.44
C MET A 219 14.50 2.27 -5.46
N TYR A 220 13.85 2.96 -4.53
CA TYR A 220 14.46 3.78 -3.49
C TYR A 220 13.69 3.60 -2.20
N ALA A 221 14.39 3.37 -1.10
CA ALA A 221 13.80 3.28 0.24
C ALA A 221 14.87 3.46 1.32
N ASP A 222 14.49 3.97 2.48
CA ASP A 222 15.27 3.76 3.71
C ASP A 222 15.05 2.33 4.18
N THR A 223 16.13 1.56 4.18
CA THR A 223 16.16 0.21 4.73
C THR A 223 17.58 -0.24 4.97
N LYS A 224 17.80 -0.95 6.07
CA LYS A 224 19.14 -1.48 6.41
C LYS A 224 19.47 -2.81 5.72
N LYS A 225 18.46 -3.48 5.15
CA LYS A 225 18.59 -4.89 4.71
C LYS A 225 18.55 -5.10 3.19
N SER A 226 18.21 -4.09 2.39
CA SER A 226 17.86 -4.27 0.98
C SER A 226 18.52 -3.27 0.05
N LEU A 227 19.73 -2.79 0.35
CA LEU A 227 20.45 -1.85 -0.52
C LEU A 227 20.84 -2.50 -1.85
N ASP A 228 21.26 -3.76 -1.83
CA ASP A 228 21.62 -4.49 -3.05
C ASP A 228 20.39 -4.70 -3.94
N GLU A 229 19.23 -4.98 -3.36
CA GLU A 229 17.95 -5.09 -4.09
C GLU A 229 17.61 -3.81 -4.82
N GLN A 230 17.73 -2.66 -4.16
CA GLN A 230 17.48 -1.36 -4.79
C GLN A 230 18.46 -1.11 -5.94
N THR A 231 19.73 -1.48 -5.77
CA THR A 231 20.75 -1.35 -6.80
C THR A 231 20.39 -2.19 -8.03
N ASP A 232 19.94 -3.42 -7.84
CA ASP A 232 19.54 -4.31 -8.91
C ASP A 232 18.28 -3.79 -9.63
N MET A 233 17.27 -3.36 -8.86
CA MET A 233 16.06 -2.72 -9.39
C MET A 233 16.38 -1.47 -10.21
N GLN A 234 17.27 -0.62 -9.72
CA GLN A 234 17.70 0.58 -10.44
C GLN A 234 18.43 0.24 -11.75
N LYS A 235 19.28 -0.78 -11.75
CA LYS A 235 19.97 -1.23 -12.97
C LYS A 235 19.01 -1.78 -14.00
N ALA A 236 18.05 -2.61 -13.57
CA ALA A 236 17.16 -3.32 -14.47
C ALA A 236 16.03 -2.43 -15.02
N LEU A 237 15.31 -1.75 -14.17
CA LEU A 237 14.02 -1.12 -14.52
C LEU A 237 14.09 0.41 -14.67
N LEU A 238 14.93 1.10 -13.89
CA LEU A 238 14.97 2.57 -13.91
C LEU A 238 15.30 3.17 -15.28
N PRO A 239 16.18 2.61 -16.12
CA PRO A 239 16.42 3.12 -17.47
C PRO A 239 15.15 3.14 -18.35
N ILE A 240 14.29 2.11 -18.21
CA ILE A 240 13.02 2.01 -18.94
C ILE A 240 12.05 3.08 -18.42
N LEU A 241 11.88 3.20 -17.10
CA LEU A 241 10.99 4.21 -16.53
C LEU A 241 11.42 5.63 -16.94
N ARG A 242 12.73 5.91 -16.93
CA ARG A 242 13.29 7.21 -17.36
C ARG A 242 13.07 7.51 -18.84
N LYS A 243 13.15 6.50 -19.70
CA LYS A 243 12.85 6.63 -21.14
C LYS A 243 11.41 7.13 -21.36
N TYR A 244 10.48 6.73 -20.48
CA TYR A 244 9.06 7.09 -20.55
C TYR A 244 8.60 8.00 -19.40
N LYS A 245 9.49 8.80 -18.81
CA LYS A 245 9.21 9.66 -17.67
C LYS A 245 8.06 10.66 -17.88
N GLU A 246 7.78 11.02 -19.14
CA GLU A 246 6.65 11.87 -19.47
C GLU A 246 5.31 11.12 -19.46
N LYS A 247 5.35 9.78 -19.45
CA LYS A 247 4.15 8.93 -19.37
C LYS A 247 3.95 8.36 -17.97
N VAL A 248 5.01 7.86 -17.33
CA VAL A 248 4.96 7.23 -16.01
C VAL A 248 4.75 8.30 -14.94
N ASP A 249 3.66 8.18 -14.19
CA ASP A 249 3.34 9.09 -13.09
C ASP A 249 3.97 8.62 -11.78
N MET A 250 3.85 7.32 -11.46
CA MET A 250 4.32 6.74 -10.21
C MET A 250 4.90 5.34 -10.43
N TYR A 251 5.87 4.98 -9.61
CA TYR A 251 6.26 3.59 -9.33
C TYR A 251 5.88 3.26 -7.89
N VAL A 252 5.00 2.28 -7.69
CA VAL A 252 4.51 1.88 -6.36
C VAL A 252 5.04 0.49 -6.01
N SER A 253 5.50 0.32 -4.79
CA SER A 253 6.07 -0.93 -4.27
C SER A 253 5.68 -1.20 -2.83
N GLY A 254 5.97 -2.39 -2.33
CA GLY A 254 5.82 -2.81 -0.93
C GLY A 254 7.16 -3.17 -0.29
N HIS A 255 7.26 -4.40 0.27
CA HIS A 255 8.46 -5.08 0.74
C HIS A 255 9.11 -4.53 2.03
N ILE A 256 9.14 -3.22 2.20
CA ILE A 256 9.87 -2.57 3.33
C ILE A 256 9.00 -2.43 4.57
N HIS A 257 7.68 -2.53 4.43
CA HIS A 257 6.70 -2.44 5.53
C HIS A 257 6.69 -1.07 6.23
N ASN A 258 6.74 0.01 5.47
CA ASN A 258 6.52 1.37 5.94
C ASN A 258 6.14 2.27 4.77
N PHE A 259 5.57 3.43 5.05
CA PHE A 259 5.26 4.38 4.00
C PHE A 259 6.49 5.26 3.69
N GLN A 260 6.78 5.41 2.39
CA GLN A 260 7.77 6.38 1.93
C GLN A 260 7.32 6.98 0.60
N HIS A 261 7.47 8.29 0.46
CA HIS A 261 7.35 9.01 -0.81
C HIS A 261 8.69 9.67 -1.11
N ILE A 262 9.29 9.29 -2.22
CA ILE A 262 10.65 9.69 -2.61
C ILE A 262 10.62 10.22 -4.03
N ARG A 263 11.31 11.35 -4.27
CA ARG A 263 11.67 11.86 -5.60
C ARG A 263 13.18 11.91 -5.74
N ARG A 264 13.68 11.44 -6.87
CA ARG A 264 15.12 11.43 -7.17
C ARG A 264 15.41 12.17 -8.47
N GLY A 265 16.40 13.07 -8.41
CA GLY A 265 16.86 13.81 -9.59
C GLY A 265 15.73 14.59 -10.28
N ASN A 266 15.81 14.65 -11.62
CA ASN A 266 14.83 15.31 -12.48
C ASN A 266 13.96 14.31 -13.24
N ASP A 267 13.74 13.11 -12.68
CA ASP A 267 13.00 12.04 -13.37
C ASP A 267 11.51 12.38 -13.53
N GLY A 268 10.97 13.20 -12.62
CA GLY A 268 9.55 13.56 -12.63
C GLY A 268 8.63 12.43 -12.19
N ILE A 269 9.17 11.29 -11.78
CA ILE A 269 8.44 10.11 -11.31
C ILE A 269 8.37 10.15 -9.79
N ASP A 270 7.19 9.85 -9.23
CA ASP A 270 7.04 9.63 -7.80
C ASP A 270 7.30 8.15 -7.47
N PHE A 271 8.26 7.89 -6.59
CA PHE A 271 8.57 6.57 -6.06
C PHE A 271 7.88 6.41 -4.71
N VAL A 272 6.94 5.48 -4.66
CA VAL A 272 6.12 5.23 -3.47
C VAL A 272 6.42 3.84 -2.93
N VAL A 273 6.82 3.77 -1.67
CA VAL A 273 6.78 2.54 -0.89
C VAL A 273 5.50 2.57 -0.08
N ASN A 274 4.58 1.65 -0.39
CA ASN A 274 3.36 1.46 0.35
C ASN A 274 3.65 0.60 1.58
N SER A 275 3.02 0.90 2.70
CA SER A 275 3.26 0.15 3.93
C SER A 275 2.58 -1.22 3.91
N SER A 276 2.99 -2.07 4.82
CA SER A 276 2.33 -3.36 5.01
C SER A 276 0.91 -3.18 5.58
N ALA A 277 -0.03 -3.88 5.01
CA ALA A 277 -1.39 -3.99 5.54
C ALA A 277 -1.49 -4.98 6.72
N SER A 278 -0.38 -5.22 7.43
CA SER A 278 -0.37 -6.11 8.60
C SER A 278 0.66 -5.72 9.66
N LEU A 279 1.93 -5.53 9.31
CA LEU A 279 3.02 -5.32 10.26
C LEU A 279 4.03 -4.32 9.73
N ALA A 280 4.13 -3.14 10.33
CA ALA A 280 5.05 -2.10 9.90
C ALA A 280 6.44 -2.18 10.56
N ARG A 281 7.38 -1.42 10.00
CA ARG A 281 8.76 -1.29 10.45
C ARG A 281 9.17 0.18 10.54
N LYS A 282 10.17 0.46 11.37
CA LYS A 282 10.76 1.79 11.50
C LYS A 282 11.34 2.27 10.17
N VAL A 283 11.30 3.57 9.97
CA VAL A 283 11.81 4.26 8.79
C VAL A 283 12.45 5.59 9.20
N ASN A 284 13.46 6.03 8.47
CA ASN A 284 14.05 7.36 8.57
C ASN A 284 14.06 8.03 7.19
N PRO A 285 14.10 9.34 7.11
CA PRO A 285 14.31 10.03 5.85
C PRO A 285 15.63 9.63 5.19
N THR A 286 15.61 9.43 3.87
CA THR A 286 16.78 9.25 3.02
C THR A 286 16.80 10.35 1.94
N GLU A 287 17.82 10.37 1.09
CA GLU A 287 17.90 11.38 0.02
C GLU A 287 16.66 11.36 -0.86
N GLY A 288 16.04 12.51 -1.06
CA GLY A 288 14.82 12.69 -1.87
C GLY A 288 13.53 12.32 -1.16
N THR A 289 13.56 11.96 0.11
CA THR A 289 12.35 11.68 0.92
C THR A 289 11.52 12.96 1.04
N ILE A 290 10.27 12.89 0.59
CA ILE A 290 9.24 13.91 0.78
C ILE A 290 8.43 13.60 2.03
N PHE A 291 8.12 12.30 2.24
CA PHE A 291 7.37 11.81 3.38
C PHE A 291 7.83 10.39 3.75
N CYS A 292 7.80 10.07 5.04
CA CYS A 292 7.90 8.68 5.51
C CYS A 292 7.16 8.50 6.84
N SER A 293 6.63 7.30 7.06
CA SER A 293 5.91 6.93 8.29
C SER A 293 6.07 5.43 8.61
N PRO A 294 6.26 5.07 9.89
CA PRO A 294 6.35 3.68 10.33
C PRO A 294 4.97 3.04 10.62
N GLU A 295 3.87 3.66 10.19
CA GLU A 295 2.52 3.16 10.43
C GLU A 295 2.17 2.03 9.44
N GLU A 296 1.35 1.07 9.89
CA GLU A 296 0.69 0.08 9.05
C GLU A 296 -0.46 0.72 8.27
N GLY A 297 -0.78 0.17 7.09
CA GLY A 297 -1.91 0.66 6.32
C GLY A 297 -1.89 0.26 4.85
N PHE A 298 -2.60 1.03 4.04
CA PHE A 298 -2.75 0.83 2.60
C PHE A 298 -2.85 2.19 1.90
N SER A 299 -2.95 2.18 0.57
CA SER A 299 -3.13 3.42 -0.19
C SER A 299 -4.41 3.40 -1.03
N VAL A 300 -4.97 4.59 -1.23
CA VAL A 300 -6.06 4.86 -2.15
C VAL A 300 -5.51 5.65 -3.32
N VAL A 301 -5.62 5.12 -4.53
CA VAL A 301 -5.38 5.85 -5.77
C VAL A 301 -6.70 6.42 -6.26
N SER A 302 -6.70 7.66 -6.65
CA SER A 302 -7.87 8.38 -7.13
C SER A 302 -7.48 9.24 -8.34
N ALA A 303 -8.23 9.13 -9.42
CA ALA A 303 -7.97 9.89 -10.65
C ALA A 303 -9.20 10.62 -11.15
N THR A 304 -8.96 11.81 -11.65
CA THR A 304 -9.84 12.61 -12.49
C THR A 304 -9.08 13.01 -13.76
N LYS A 305 -9.73 13.69 -14.70
CA LYS A 305 -9.00 14.26 -15.87
C LYS A 305 -7.93 15.28 -15.48
N GLN A 306 -8.07 15.94 -14.33
CA GLN A 306 -7.19 17.03 -13.90
C GLN A 306 -6.08 16.58 -12.97
N GLN A 307 -6.32 15.49 -12.21
CA GLN A 307 -5.43 15.08 -11.12
C GLN A 307 -5.42 13.58 -10.92
N LEU A 308 -4.23 13.03 -10.70
CA LEU A 308 -4.01 11.75 -10.05
C LEU A 308 -3.56 12.01 -8.61
N ALA A 309 -4.16 11.32 -7.66
CA ALA A 309 -3.75 11.35 -6.26
C ALA A 309 -3.53 9.93 -5.73
N LEU A 310 -2.53 9.76 -4.85
CA LEU A 310 -2.37 8.57 -4.03
C LEU A 310 -2.36 9.02 -2.57
N TYR A 311 -3.27 8.50 -1.78
CA TYR A 311 -3.42 8.77 -0.35
C TYR A 311 -2.85 7.61 0.44
N MET A 312 -1.89 7.88 1.32
CA MET A 312 -1.36 6.91 2.29
C MET A 312 -2.23 6.91 3.54
N ILE A 313 -2.87 5.79 3.83
CA ILE A 313 -3.86 5.63 4.90
C ILE A 313 -3.31 4.72 5.99
N ASP A 314 -3.33 5.18 7.23
CA ASP A 314 -2.94 4.35 8.37
C ASP A 314 -4.04 3.36 8.79
N LYS A 315 -3.73 2.47 9.72
CA LYS A 315 -4.66 1.49 10.30
C LYS A 315 -5.88 2.07 11.01
N LYS A 316 -5.93 3.39 11.22
CA LYS A 316 -7.07 4.11 11.82
C LYS A 316 -7.90 4.86 10.78
N GLY A 317 -7.56 4.77 9.51
CA GLY A 317 -8.22 5.48 8.42
C GLY A 317 -7.78 6.94 8.28
N VAL A 318 -6.66 7.33 8.90
CA VAL A 318 -6.12 8.69 8.80
C VAL A 318 -5.27 8.83 7.54
N ILE A 319 -5.51 9.88 6.76
CA ILE A 319 -4.65 10.27 5.64
C ILE A 319 -3.36 10.84 6.21
N LEU A 320 -2.27 10.08 6.09
CA LEU A 320 -0.94 10.49 6.52
C LEU A 320 -0.26 11.41 5.52
N HIS A 321 -0.47 11.15 4.23
CA HIS A 321 0.18 11.86 3.13
C HIS A 321 -0.58 11.72 1.83
N GLU A 322 -0.41 12.72 0.96
CA GLU A 322 -0.99 12.76 -0.39
C GLU A 322 0.12 12.96 -1.43
N VAL A 323 0.21 12.07 -2.40
CA VAL A 323 1.03 12.23 -3.60
C VAL A 323 0.13 12.72 -4.72
N LYS A 324 0.34 13.94 -5.22
CA LYS A 324 -0.52 14.55 -6.25
C LYS A 324 0.24 14.82 -7.54
N ARG A 325 -0.42 14.52 -8.66
CA ARG A 325 0.04 14.79 -10.02
C ARG A 325 -1.04 15.58 -10.76
N ALA A 326 -0.68 16.72 -11.33
CA ALA A 326 -1.55 17.44 -12.26
C ALA A 326 -1.55 16.78 -13.64
N ALA A 327 -2.64 16.94 -14.37
CA ALA A 327 -2.74 16.46 -15.75
C ALA A 327 -1.55 16.95 -16.60
N LYS A 328 -1.03 16.07 -17.44
CA LYS A 328 0.04 16.39 -18.38
C LYS A 328 -0.49 17.40 -19.40
N THR A 329 0.17 18.53 -19.52
CA THR A 329 -0.18 19.52 -20.56
C THR A 329 0.05 18.87 -21.92
N THR A 330 -1.03 18.63 -22.66
CA THR A 330 -0.92 18.22 -24.08
C THR A 330 -0.15 19.31 -24.81
N LYS A 331 1.07 18.97 -25.26
CA LYS A 331 1.84 19.86 -26.16
C LYS A 331 1.36 19.73 -27.57
#